data_f30674aa67dbd9ce99a14e2efb30a80d
#
_entry.id   f30674aa67dbd9ce99a14e2efb30a80d
#
_cell.length_a   1.000
_cell.length_b   1.000
_cell.length_c   1.000
_cell.angle_alpha   90.00
_cell.angle_beta   90.00
_cell.angle_gamma   90.00
#
_symmetry.space_group_name_H-M   'P 1'
#
loop_
_entity.id
_entity.type
_entity.pdbx_description
1 polymer ?
#
loop_
_entity_poly.entity_id
_entity_poly.type
_entity_poly.pdbx_seq_one_letter_code
_entity_poly.pdbx_strand_id
1 'polypeptide(L)'
;MTQAAQPFGVTTPSDATRGSSFSLVAQLRTNEASGADRADQIAHQLETAIAVGLIGYGEMLPAERELAAQFGVAVLTLRAALASLRDRGFIQTRRGRGGGSVVCDAGVVTETERRRRLRERSTEDLRDLGDLADSIATTAARLAAARSDHADQTRLQNLADSFRSATSPQDRRKADSRFHIGLAVAAQSNRLTTATVQVQGEMAPLLWASDPAGQLFEFEQAERDHAAILEAIVRGDETAAEAAALQHCLHETEAMINTHLDLVMGESDS
;
A
#
# COMPACT_ATOMS: atom_id res chain seq x y z
N MET A 1 22.69 -8.38 -39.05
CA MET A 1 22.50 -9.32 -37.90
C MET A 1 21.94 -8.50 -36.76
N THR A 2 20.64 -8.53 -36.62
CA THR A 2 19.87 -7.72 -35.67
C THR A 2 19.61 -8.56 -34.41
N GLN A 3 20.23 -8.17 -33.31
CA GLN A 3 20.10 -8.85 -32.03
C GLN A 3 18.80 -8.37 -31.37
N ALA A 4 17.82 -9.27 -31.28
CA ALA A 4 16.56 -9.00 -30.59
C ALA A 4 16.78 -8.93 -29.06
N ALA A 5 16.36 -7.83 -28.46
CA ALA A 5 16.35 -7.64 -27.00
C ALA A 5 15.36 -8.64 -26.36
N GLN A 6 15.84 -9.38 -25.38
CA GLN A 6 15.01 -10.27 -24.57
C GLN A 6 14.16 -9.44 -23.59
N PRO A 7 12.89 -9.77 -23.33
CA PRO A 7 12.06 -9.07 -22.37
C PRO A 7 12.50 -9.39 -20.94
N PHE A 8 12.56 -8.34 -20.12
CA PHE A 8 12.87 -8.38 -18.68
C PHE A 8 12.04 -9.44 -17.97
N GLY A 9 12.73 -10.35 -17.25
CA GLY A 9 12.11 -11.39 -16.47
C GLY A 9 11.34 -10.81 -15.28
N VAL A 10 10.00 -10.87 -15.37
CA VAL A 10 9.10 -10.64 -14.23
C VAL A 10 9.25 -11.83 -13.29
N THR A 11 9.93 -11.63 -12.15
CA THR A 11 9.93 -12.62 -11.06
C THR A 11 8.52 -12.70 -10.48
N THR A 12 7.80 -13.75 -10.86
CA THR A 12 6.50 -14.08 -10.26
C THR A 12 6.70 -14.53 -8.81
N PRO A 13 5.95 -13.95 -7.84
CA PRO A 13 5.97 -14.44 -6.46
C PRO A 13 5.59 -15.92 -6.39
N SER A 14 6.17 -16.66 -5.44
CA SER A 14 5.83 -18.07 -5.23
C SER A 14 4.37 -18.25 -4.81
N ASP A 15 3.75 -19.39 -5.12
CA ASP A 15 2.33 -19.67 -4.79
C ASP A 15 2.01 -19.52 -3.28
N ALA A 16 2.98 -19.78 -2.41
CA ALA A 16 2.85 -19.57 -0.96
C ALA A 16 2.68 -18.08 -0.56
N THR A 17 3.37 -17.18 -1.28
CA THR A 17 3.28 -15.72 -1.04
C THR A 17 1.95 -15.16 -1.55
N ARG A 18 1.43 -15.70 -2.66
CA ARG A 18 0.12 -15.30 -3.23
C ARG A 18 -1.04 -15.63 -2.30
N GLY A 19 -1.08 -16.85 -1.73
CA GLY A 19 -2.11 -17.25 -0.77
C GLY A 19 -2.15 -16.35 0.48
N SER A 20 -0.99 -15.85 0.92
CA SER A 20 -0.87 -14.96 2.07
C SER A 20 -1.47 -13.57 1.82
N SER A 21 -1.20 -12.93 0.68
CA SER A 21 -1.70 -11.58 0.36
C SER A 21 -3.22 -11.53 0.24
N PHE A 22 -3.84 -12.49 -0.46
CA PHE A 22 -5.31 -12.55 -0.59
C PHE A 22 -6.00 -12.92 0.72
N SER A 23 -5.42 -13.78 1.54
CA SER A 23 -5.91 -14.09 2.89
C SER A 23 -5.89 -12.84 3.77
N LEU A 24 -4.82 -12.03 3.68
CA LEU A 24 -4.73 -10.76 4.39
C LEU A 24 -5.83 -9.79 3.95
N VAL A 25 -6.00 -9.59 2.64
CA VAL A 25 -7.04 -8.70 2.09
C VAL A 25 -8.44 -9.15 2.52
N ALA A 26 -8.71 -10.45 2.53
CA ALA A 26 -10.00 -10.98 2.98
C ALA A 26 -10.26 -10.80 4.49
N GLN A 27 -9.20 -10.67 5.29
CA GLN A 27 -9.29 -10.39 6.73
C GLN A 27 -9.59 -8.92 7.06
N LEU A 28 -9.47 -8.00 6.08
CA LEU A 28 -9.82 -6.58 6.22
C LEU A 28 -11.35 -6.36 6.39
N ARG A 29 -12.04 -7.24 7.12
CA ARG A 29 -13.51 -7.25 7.24
C ARG A 29 -14.00 -6.00 7.95
N THR A 30 -14.82 -5.23 7.25
CA THR A 30 -15.68 -4.23 7.84
C THR A 30 -17.04 -4.84 8.19
N ASN A 31 -17.71 -4.29 9.21
CA ASN A 31 -18.92 -4.77 9.85
C ASN A 31 -20.12 -5.04 8.89
N GLU A 32 -21.12 -5.72 9.41
CA GLU A 32 -22.36 -6.19 8.79
C GLU A 32 -23.00 -5.16 7.84
N ALA A 33 -22.88 -5.41 6.52
CA ALA A 33 -23.47 -4.59 5.47
C ALA A 33 -24.44 -5.41 4.62
N SER A 34 -25.41 -4.76 3.99
CA SER A 34 -26.34 -5.36 3.04
C SER A 34 -25.62 -5.85 1.77
N GLY A 35 -26.27 -6.67 0.96
CA GLY A 35 -25.60 -7.35 -0.17
C GLY A 35 -24.95 -6.39 -1.20
N ALA A 36 -25.52 -5.22 -1.49
CA ALA A 36 -24.94 -4.23 -2.40
C ALA A 36 -23.77 -3.51 -1.71
N ASP A 37 -23.94 -3.02 -0.49
CA ASP A 37 -22.87 -2.41 0.32
C ASP A 37 -21.71 -3.37 0.50
N ARG A 38 -21.98 -4.69 0.55
CA ARG A 38 -20.96 -5.72 0.68
C ARG A 38 -20.10 -5.87 -0.58
N ALA A 39 -20.70 -5.75 -1.76
CA ALA A 39 -19.97 -5.78 -3.01
C ALA A 39 -19.06 -4.56 -3.15
N ASP A 40 -19.54 -3.37 -2.79
CA ASP A 40 -18.78 -2.13 -2.82
C ASP A 40 -17.63 -2.16 -1.80
N GLN A 41 -17.85 -2.70 -0.60
CA GLN A 41 -16.79 -2.91 0.38
C GLN A 41 -15.68 -3.83 -0.14
N ILE A 42 -16.04 -4.96 -0.76
CA ILE A 42 -15.05 -5.89 -1.35
C ILE A 42 -14.29 -5.21 -2.49
N ALA A 43 -14.99 -4.47 -3.34
CA ALA A 43 -14.35 -3.72 -4.42
C ALA A 43 -13.35 -2.71 -3.87
N HIS A 44 -13.72 -1.94 -2.84
CA HIS A 44 -12.83 -0.99 -2.18
C HIS A 44 -11.62 -1.67 -1.50
N GLN A 45 -11.82 -2.80 -0.82
CA GLN A 45 -10.73 -3.57 -0.20
C GLN A 45 -9.73 -4.08 -1.25
N LEU A 46 -10.20 -4.61 -2.37
CA LEU A 46 -9.35 -5.06 -3.46
C LEU A 46 -8.64 -3.88 -4.14
N GLU A 47 -9.32 -2.76 -4.34
CA GLU A 47 -8.74 -1.53 -4.85
C GLU A 47 -7.61 -1.02 -3.96
N THR A 48 -7.84 -0.93 -2.65
CA THR A 48 -6.83 -0.55 -1.66
C THR A 48 -5.63 -1.50 -1.72
N ALA A 49 -5.86 -2.81 -1.74
CA ALA A 49 -4.79 -3.81 -1.83
C ALA A 49 -3.95 -3.69 -3.12
N ILE A 50 -4.57 -3.30 -4.23
CA ILE A 50 -3.88 -3.01 -5.50
C ILE A 50 -3.09 -1.70 -5.37
N ALA A 51 -3.69 -0.66 -4.81
CA ALA A 51 -3.08 0.66 -4.67
C ALA A 51 -1.82 0.62 -3.80
N VAL A 52 -1.87 -0.07 -2.65
CA VAL A 52 -0.72 -0.27 -1.76
C VAL A 52 0.24 -1.38 -2.23
N GLY A 53 -0.04 -1.99 -3.37
CA GLY A 53 0.84 -2.98 -3.99
C GLY A 53 0.83 -4.37 -3.34
N LEU A 54 -0.10 -4.69 -2.45
CA LEU A 54 -0.29 -6.06 -1.92
C LEU A 54 -0.65 -7.04 -3.03
N ILE A 55 -1.40 -6.58 -4.03
CA ILE A 55 -1.71 -7.32 -5.26
C ILE A 55 -1.03 -6.57 -6.40
N GLY A 56 -0.09 -7.24 -7.07
CA GLY A 56 0.77 -6.63 -8.08
C GLY A 56 0.11 -6.46 -9.46
N TYR A 57 0.63 -5.53 -10.27
CA TYR A 57 0.32 -5.42 -11.69
C TYR A 57 0.60 -6.75 -12.42
N GLY A 58 -0.31 -7.16 -13.29
CA GLY A 58 -0.20 -8.42 -14.03
C GLY A 58 -0.51 -9.65 -13.19
N GLU A 59 -0.71 -9.50 -11.87
CA GLU A 59 -1.08 -10.61 -11.00
C GLU A 59 -2.51 -11.07 -11.29
N MET A 60 -2.70 -12.38 -11.31
CA MET A 60 -4.01 -13.00 -11.50
C MET A 60 -4.68 -13.16 -10.14
N LEU A 61 -5.92 -12.66 -10.02
CA LEU A 61 -6.74 -12.92 -8.85
C LEU A 61 -7.08 -14.42 -8.76
N PRO A 62 -7.27 -14.96 -7.54
CA PRO A 62 -7.77 -16.32 -7.36
C PRO A 62 -9.09 -16.57 -8.09
N ALA A 63 -9.42 -17.83 -8.32
CA ALA A 63 -10.70 -18.18 -8.93
C ALA A 63 -11.87 -17.59 -8.14
N GLU A 64 -12.93 -17.13 -8.82
CA GLU A 64 -14.08 -16.45 -8.19
C GLU A 64 -14.65 -17.21 -6.99
N ARG A 65 -14.71 -18.55 -7.07
CA ARG A 65 -15.21 -19.40 -5.98
C ARG A 65 -14.29 -19.39 -4.77
N GLU A 66 -13.00 -19.41 -5.00
CA GLU A 66 -11.98 -19.38 -3.95
C GLU A 66 -11.96 -18.00 -3.28
N LEU A 67 -11.95 -16.94 -4.09
CA LEU A 67 -11.96 -15.58 -3.59
C LEU A 67 -13.25 -15.27 -2.81
N ALA A 68 -14.41 -15.72 -3.29
CA ALA A 68 -15.68 -15.59 -2.58
C ALA A 68 -15.68 -16.32 -1.23
N ALA A 69 -15.07 -17.51 -1.18
CA ALA A 69 -14.89 -18.25 0.09
C ALA A 69 -13.98 -17.50 1.06
N GLN A 70 -12.87 -16.92 0.59
CA GLN A 70 -11.96 -16.11 1.43
C GLN A 70 -12.67 -14.88 2.00
N PHE A 71 -13.48 -14.18 1.21
CA PHE A 71 -14.28 -13.03 1.67
C PHE A 71 -15.52 -13.42 2.48
N GLY A 72 -15.88 -14.71 2.52
CA GLY A 72 -17.07 -15.20 3.21
C GLY A 72 -18.37 -14.67 2.61
N VAL A 73 -18.44 -14.57 1.26
CA VAL A 73 -19.61 -14.04 0.53
C VAL A 73 -20.09 -14.99 -0.56
N ALA A 74 -21.31 -14.76 -1.06
CA ALA A 74 -21.81 -15.46 -2.23
C ALA A 74 -20.99 -15.07 -3.49
N VAL A 75 -20.82 -16.00 -4.41
CA VAL A 75 -20.10 -15.75 -5.68
C VAL A 75 -20.73 -14.60 -6.47
N LEU A 76 -22.06 -14.42 -6.37
CA LEU A 76 -22.77 -13.32 -7.03
C LEU A 76 -22.34 -11.96 -6.50
N THR A 77 -22.20 -11.82 -5.17
CA THR A 77 -21.70 -10.59 -4.52
C THR A 77 -20.26 -10.28 -4.95
N LEU A 78 -19.39 -11.30 -4.98
CA LEU A 78 -18.03 -11.11 -5.48
C LEU A 78 -18.01 -10.68 -6.95
N ARG A 79 -18.85 -11.27 -7.80
CA ARG A 79 -18.94 -10.87 -9.21
C ARG A 79 -19.34 -9.41 -9.38
N ALA A 80 -20.25 -8.90 -8.57
CA ALA A 80 -20.62 -7.48 -8.55
C ALA A 80 -19.40 -6.60 -8.19
N ALA A 81 -18.65 -6.96 -7.16
CA ALA A 81 -17.41 -6.27 -6.78
C ALA A 81 -16.36 -6.28 -7.91
N LEU A 82 -16.12 -7.45 -8.53
CA LEU A 82 -15.19 -7.56 -9.64
C LEU A 82 -15.66 -6.83 -10.91
N ALA A 83 -16.97 -6.72 -11.14
CA ALA A 83 -17.51 -5.90 -12.22
C ALA A 83 -17.20 -4.43 -11.99
N SER A 84 -17.46 -3.90 -10.80
CA SER A 84 -17.12 -2.53 -10.42
C SER A 84 -15.63 -2.22 -10.60
N LEU A 85 -14.74 -3.12 -10.16
CA LEU A 85 -13.29 -2.97 -10.37
C LEU A 85 -12.90 -2.98 -11.85
N ARG A 86 -13.60 -3.77 -12.66
CA ARG A 86 -13.36 -3.86 -14.11
C ARG A 86 -13.81 -2.58 -14.82
N ASP A 87 -14.98 -2.07 -14.48
CA ASP A 87 -15.51 -0.83 -15.04
C ASP A 87 -14.63 0.38 -14.69
N ARG A 88 -14.00 0.36 -13.52
CA ARG A 88 -13.03 1.37 -13.09
C ARG A 88 -11.58 1.09 -13.56
N GLY A 89 -11.36 -0.01 -14.30
CA GLY A 89 -10.09 -0.34 -14.95
C GLY A 89 -9.02 -0.95 -14.04
N PHE A 90 -9.32 -1.29 -12.79
CA PHE A 90 -8.35 -1.93 -11.88
C PHE A 90 -8.00 -3.36 -12.28
N ILE A 91 -8.93 -4.05 -12.93
CA ILE A 91 -8.73 -5.42 -13.42
C ILE A 91 -9.27 -5.58 -14.84
N GLN A 92 -8.77 -6.56 -15.56
CA GLN A 92 -9.31 -7.00 -16.85
C GLN A 92 -9.52 -8.51 -16.89
N THR A 93 -10.41 -8.97 -17.74
CA THR A 93 -10.62 -10.40 -17.95
C THR A 93 -9.70 -10.95 -19.02
N ARG A 94 -8.84 -11.90 -18.66
CA ARG A 94 -8.06 -12.69 -19.62
C ARG A 94 -8.83 -13.97 -19.97
N ARG A 95 -9.14 -14.16 -21.26
CA ARG A 95 -9.87 -15.34 -21.77
C ARG A 95 -8.92 -16.51 -21.99
N GLY A 96 -9.46 -17.74 -21.99
CA GLY A 96 -8.75 -18.96 -22.35
C GLY A 96 -8.47 -19.88 -21.17
N ARG A 97 -7.76 -21.00 -21.47
CA ARG A 97 -7.34 -21.98 -20.45
C ARG A 97 -6.32 -21.33 -19.53
N GLY A 98 -6.64 -21.21 -18.23
CA GLY A 98 -5.88 -20.41 -17.27
C GLY A 98 -6.23 -18.92 -17.31
N GLY A 99 -7.38 -18.54 -17.86
CA GLY A 99 -7.94 -17.19 -17.81
C GLY A 99 -8.51 -16.84 -16.43
N GLY A 100 -8.76 -15.55 -16.21
CA GLY A 100 -9.26 -15.02 -14.95
C GLY A 100 -9.23 -13.50 -14.94
N SER A 101 -9.43 -12.91 -13.77
CA SER A 101 -9.26 -11.48 -13.57
C SER A 101 -7.79 -11.17 -13.30
N VAL A 102 -7.20 -10.25 -14.08
CA VAL A 102 -5.80 -9.85 -13.99
C VAL A 102 -5.76 -8.38 -13.61
N VAL A 103 -4.90 -8.02 -12.65
CA VAL A 103 -4.71 -6.65 -12.21
C VAL A 103 -4.08 -5.81 -13.32
N CYS A 104 -4.72 -4.69 -13.63
CA CYS A 104 -4.26 -3.73 -14.62
C CYS A 104 -3.43 -2.62 -13.96
N ASP A 105 -2.65 -1.92 -14.78
CA ASP A 105 -1.92 -0.71 -14.36
C ASP A 105 -2.83 0.54 -14.24
N ALA A 106 -4.14 0.37 -14.38
CA ALA A 106 -5.11 1.46 -14.35
C ALA A 106 -5.28 2.12 -12.96
N GLY A 107 -4.68 1.53 -11.92
CA GLY A 107 -4.56 2.14 -10.59
C GLY A 107 -3.42 3.15 -10.46
N VAL A 108 -2.75 3.51 -11.55
CA VAL A 108 -1.75 4.57 -11.55
C VAL A 108 -2.47 5.90 -11.39
N VAL A 109 -2.55 6.36 -10.16
CA VAL A 109 -2.90 7.76 -9.90
C VAL A 109 -1.84 8.60 -10.60
N THR A 110 -2.25 9.30 -11.66
CA THR A 110 -1.33 10.21 -12.39
C THR A 110 -0.83 11.29 -11.45
N GLU A 111 0.32 11.89 -11.75
CA GLU A 111 0.85 12.98 -10.93
C GLU A 111 -0.16 14.15 -10.86
N THR A 112 -0.82 14.48 -11.96
CA THR A 112 -1.89 15.49 -11.98
C THR A 112 -3.05 15.16 -11.06
N GLU A 113 -3.50 13.91 -11.06
CA GLU A 113 -4.58 13.44 -10.18
C GLU A 113 -4.14 13.43 -8.70
N ARG A 114 -2.89 13.09 -8.42
CA ARG A 114 -2.31 13.11 -7.08
C ARG A 114 -2.27 14.53 -6.52
N ARG A 115 -1.73 15.49 -7.29
CA ARG A 115 -1.73 16.91 -6.94
C ARG A 115 -3.15 17.43 -6.70
N ARG A 116 -4.11 17.03 -7.55
CA ARG A 116 -5.51 17.41 -7.41
C ARG A 116 -6.07 16.90 -6.07
N ARG A 117 -5.88 15.61 -5.76
CA ARG A 117 -6.34 15.00 -4.51
C ARG A 117 -5.74 15.67 -3.29
N LEU A 118 -4.42 15.94 -3.31
CA LEU A 118 -3.73 16.60 -2.22
C LEU A 118 -4.24 18.03 -2.02
N ARG A 119 -4.48 18.76 -3.11
CA ARG A 119 -5.01 20.14 -3.07
C ARG A 119 -6.43 20.22 -2.51
N GLU A 120 -7.26 19.22 -2.79
CA GLU A 120 -8.65 19.14 -2.32
C GLU A 120 -8.78 18.84 -0.82
N ARG A 121 -7.71 18.42 -0.16
CA ARG A 121 -7.69 18.22 1.30
C ARG A 121 -7.45 19.56 2.03
N SER A 122 -7.84 19.62 3.29
CA SER A 122 -7.43 20.71 4.19
C SER A 122 -6.16 20.31 4.96
N THR A 123 -5.40 21.30 5.42
CA THR A 123 -4.25 21.04 6.31
C THR A 123 -4.67 20.33 7.60
N GLU A 124 -5.88 20.59 8.09
CA GLU A 124 -6.44 19.91 9.27
C GLU A 124 -6.68 18.41 8.98
N ASP A 125 -7.29 18.09 7.84
CA ASP A 125 -7.55 16.70 7.42
C ASP A 125 -6.24 15.93 7.18
N LEU A 126 -5.21 16.57 6.59
CA LEU A 126 -3.90 15.95 6.41
C LEU A 126 -3.20 15.68 7.74
N ARG A 127 -3.35 16.58 8.72
CA ARG A 127 -2.81 16.40 10.06
C ARG A 127 -3.52 15.27 10.81
N ASP A 128 -4.85 15.23 10.76
CA ASP A 128 -5.65 14.16 11.39
C ASP A 128 -5.30 12.76 10.82
N LEU A 129 -5.10 12.70 9.51
CA LEU A 129 -4.64 11.47 8.84
C LEU A 129 -3.21 11.08 9.29
N GLY A 130 -2.32 12.04 9.45
CA GLY A 130 -0.97 11.84 10.00
C GLY A 130 -1.02 11.31 11.43
N ASP A 131 -1.80 11.93 12.32
CA ASP A 131 -1.96 11.52 13.72
C ASP A 131 -2.46 10.07 13.83
N LEU A 132 -3.37 9.66 12.94
CA LEU A 132 -3.82 8.28 12.86
C LEU A 132 -2.71 7.33 12.39
N ALA A 133 -1.95 7.73 11.36
CA ALA A 133 -0.82 6.95 10.85
C ALA A 133 0.26 6.75 11.91
N ASP A 134 0.62 7.82 12.63
CA ASP A 134 1.58 7.79 13.74
C ASP A 134 1.17 6.78 14.82
N SER A 135 -0.09 6.85 15.25
CA SER A 135 -0.62 5.98 16.31
C SER A 135 -0.55 4.50 15.93
N ILE A 136 -0.80 4.19 14.67
CA ILE A 136 -0.76 2.82 14.15
C ILE A 136 0.67 2.36 13.94
N ALA A 137 1.52 3.16 13.30
CA ALA A 137 2.88 2.77 12.92
C ALA A 137 3.79 2.62 14.13
N THR A 138 3.73 3.53 15.10
CA THR A 138 4.50 3.45 16.35
C THR A 138 4.17 2.20 17.15
N THR A 139 2.86 1.92 17.29
CA THR A 139 2.42 0.68 17.96
C THR A 139 2.87 -0.56 17.21
N ALA A 140 2.79 -0.55 15.87
CA ALA A 140 3.23 -1.68 15.04
C ALA A 140 4.74 -1.92 15.17
N ALA A 141 5.57 -0.87 15.10
CA ALA A 141 7.02 -0.97 15.22
C ALA A 141 7.46 -1.49 16.59
N ARG A 142 6.89 -0.92 17.67
CA ARG A 142 7.15 -1.38 19.05
C ARG A 142 6.81 -2.86 19.21
N LEU A 143 5.64 -3.29 18.75
CA LEU A 143 5.23 -4.69 18.86
C LEU A 143 6.02 -5.61 17.92
N ALA A 144 6.47 -5.13 16.77
CA ALA A 144 7.37 -5.87 15.90
C ALA A 144 8.72 -6.11 16.57
N ALA A 145 9.27 -5.12 17.27
CA ALA A 145 10.50 -5.27 18.05
C ALA A 145 10.35 -6.34 19.16
N ALA A 146 9.17 -6.40 19.80
CA ALA A 146 8.88 -7.36 20.87
C ALA A 146 8.57 -8.78 20.39
N ARG A 147 8.05 -8.96 19.17
CA ARG A 147 7.40 -10.22 18.74
C ARG A 147 7.99 -10.86 17.50
N SER A 148 8.68 -10.09 16.64
CA SER A 148 9.18 -10.60 15.36
C SER A 148 10.20 -11.72 15.56
N ASP A 149 10.07 -12.77 14.78
CA ASP A 149 11.10 -13.78 14.63
C ASP A 149 12.09 -13.43 13.52
N HIS A 150 13.12 -14.27 13.33
CA HIS A 150 14.12 -14.07 12.29
C HIS A 150 13.52 -14.06 10.87
N ALA A 151 12.45 -14.82 10.63
CA ALA A 151 11.78 -14.82 9.33
C ALA A 151 11.01 -13.52 9.07
N ASP A 152 10.38 -12.94 10.11
CA ASP A 152 9.75 -11.63 10.08
C ASP A 152 10.79 -10.54 9.78
N GLN A 153 11.92 -10.54 10.50
CA GLN A 153 13.01 -9.58 10.30
C GLN A 153 13.60 -9.66 8.88
N THR A 154 13.80 -10.89 8.36
CA THR A 154 14.26 -11.10 6.98
C THR A 154 13.26 -10.55 5.97
N ARG A 155 11.95 -10.72 6.19
CA ARG A 155 10.91 -10.14 5.33
C ARG A 155 10.95 -8.62 5.35
N LEU A 156 11.07 -8.00 6.52
CA LEU A 156 11.18 -6.55 6.66
C LEU A 156 12.43 -5.99 5.96
N GLN A 157 13.58 -6.67 6.08
CA GLN A 157 14.79 -6.30 5.36
C GLN A 157 14.56 -6.32 3.84
N ASN A 158 13.93 -7.38 3.30
CA ASN A 158 13.63 -7.47 1.87
C ASN A 158 12.68 -6.36 1.40
N LEU A 159 11.75 -5.91 2.25
CA LEU A 159 10.85 -4.80 1.94
C LEU A 159 11.60 -3.45 1.91
N ALA A 160 12.47 -3.20 2.88
CA ALA A 160 13.35 -2.03 2.89
C ALA A 160 14.29 -2.00 1.68
N ASP A 161 14.88 -3.15 1.31
CA ASP A 161 15.73 -3.29 0.12
C ASP A 161 14.93 -3.07 -1.18
N SER A 162 13.66 -3.48 -1.21
CA SER A 162 12.76 -3.21 -2.34
C SER A 162 12.48 -1.72 -2.51
N PHE A 163 12.31 -0.97 -1.40
CA PHE A 163 12.18 0.48 -1.42
C PHE A 163 13.44 1.15 -1.96
N ARG A 164 14.61 0.77 -1.45
CA ARG A 164 15.92 1.29 -1.88
C ARG A 164 16.19 1.05 -3.36
N SER A 165 15.86 -0.14 -3.87
CA SER A 165 16.13 -0.54 -5.25
C SER A 165 15.07 -0.05 -6.25
N ALA A 166 13.96 0.49 -5.79
CA ALA A 166 12.90 0.99 -6.66
C ALA A 166 13.37 2.21 -7.47
N THR A 167 13.20 2.14 -8.78
CA THR A 167 13.70 3.17 -9.71
C THR A 167 12.65 4.19 -10.11
N SER A 168 11.36 3.82 -10.01
CA SER A 168 10.26 4.75 -10.31
C SER A 168 9.60 5.27 -9.03
N PRO A 169 9.07 6.50 -9.04
CA PRO A 169 8.29 7.03 -7.91
C PRO A 169 7.11 6.13 -7.53
N GLN A 170 6.47 5.50 -8.51
CA GLN A 170 5.36 4.58 -8.29
C GLN A 170 5.80 3.31 -7.55
N ASP A 171 6.93 2.72 -7.95
CA ASP A 171 7.45 1.51 -7.29
C ASP A 171 7.90 1.83 -5.88
N ARG A 172 8.48 3.02 -5.64
CA ARG A 172 8.85 3.48 -4.30
C ARG A 172 7.64 3.61 -3.39
N ARG A 173 6.54 4.24 -3.85
CA ARG A 173 5.29 4.35 -3.10
C ARG A 173 4.72 2.97 -2.70
N LYS A 174 4.71 2.03 -3.65
CA LYS A 174 4.25 0.66 -3.38
C LYS A 174 5.17 -0.06 -2.39
N ALA A 175 6.47 0.13 -2.52
CA ALA A 175 7.45 -0.47 -1.61
C ALA A 175 7.35 0.10 -0.20
N ASP A 176 7.12 1.40 -0.08
CA ASP A 176 6.86 2.11 1.15
C ASP A 176 5.63 1.55 1.89
N SER A 177 4.47 1.57 1.24
CA SER A 177 3.25 1.01 1.83
C SER A 177 3.42 -0.46 2.23
N ARG A 178 4.17 -1.25 1.45
CA ARG A 178 4.48 -2.64 1.79
C ARG A 178 5.37 -2.75 3.03
N PHE A 179 6.30 -1.83 3.23
CA PHE A 179 7.14 -1.79 4.43
C PHE A 179 6.28 -1.54 5.66
N HIS A 180 5.41 -0.53 5.65
CA HIS A 180 4.47 -0.25 6.75
C HIS A 180 3.56 -1.44 7.05
N ILE A 181 3.00 -2.08 6.02
CA ILE A 181 2.17 -3.29 6.19
C ILE A 181 3.01 -4.43 6.76
N GLY A 182 4.25 -4.57 6.31
CA GLY A 182 5.21 -5.54 6.83
C GLY A 182 5.48 -5.37 8.33
N LEU A 183 5.61 -4.13 8.82
CA LEU A 183 5.74 -3.82 10.24
C LEU A 183 4.54 -4.33 11.03
N ALA A 184 3.33 -4.05 10.56
CA ALA A 184 2.11 -4.50 11.22
C ALA A 184 1.94 -6.04 11.19
N VAL A 185 2.41 -6.70 10.14
CA VAL A 185 2.47 -8.18 10.07
C VAL A 185 3.47 -8.72 11.08
N ALA A 186 4.68 -8.14 11.17
CA ALA A 186 5.72 -8.52 12.13
C ALA A 186 5.29 -8.25 13.59
N ALA A 187 4.39 -7.28 13.83
CA ALA A 187 3.73 -7.06 15.11
C ALA A 187 2.78 -8.21 15.52
N GLN A 188 2.51 -9.16 14.61
CA GLN A 188 1.63 -10.32 14.81
C GLN A 188 0.22 -9.91 15.29
N SER A 189 -0.32 -8.84 14.71
CA SER A 189 -1.62 -8.28 15.05
C SER A 189 -2.48 -8.03 13.81
N ASN A 190 -3.44 -8.91 13.55
CA ASN A 190 -4.35 -8.78 12.41
C ASN A 190 -5.13 -7.45 12.41
N ARG A 191 -5.47 -6.91 13.60
CA ARG A 191 -6.16 -5.63 13.71
C ARG A 191 -5.28 -4.45 13.31
N LEU A 192 -4.02 -4.44 13.75
CA LEU A 192 -3.05 -3.43 13.31
C LEU A 192 -2.78 -3.54 11.83
N THR A 193 -2.60 -4.75 11.30
CA THR A 193 -2.41 -4.96 9.86
C THR A 193 -3.60 -4.41 9.04
N THR A 194 -4.84 -4.66 9.50
CA THR A 194 -6.03 -4.10 8.86
C THR A 194 -6.04 -2.57 8.89
N ALA A 195 -5.76 -1.98 10.05
CA ALA A 195 -5.71 -0.52 10.21
C ALA A 195 -4.59 0.10 9.36
N THR A 196 -3.42 -0.54 9.31
CA THR A 196 -2.29 -0.10 8.47
C THR A 196 -2.67 -0.11 6.97
N VAL A 197 -3.31 -1.17 6.48
CA VAL A 197 -3.73 -1.22 5.07
C VAL A 197 -4.73 -0.12 4.76
N GLN A 198 -5.65 0.18 5.66
CA GLN A 198 -6.63 1.26 5.48
C GLN A 198 -5.97 2.63 5.42
N VAL A 199 -5.13 2.97 6.41
CA VAL A 199 -4.45 4.26 6.45
C VAL A 199 -3.47 4.44 5.29
N GLN A 200 -2.74 3.41 4.91
CA GLN A 200 -1.87 3.42 3.75
C GLN A 200 -2.65 3.58 2.44
N GLY A 201 -3.87 3.03 2.35
CA GLY A 201 -4.77 3.23 1.22
C GLY A 201 -5.18 4.69 1.03
N GLU A 202 -5.29 5.45 2.11
CA GLU A 202 -5.58 6.89 2.09
C GLU A 202 -4.32 7.74 1.88
N MET A 203 -3.20 7.41 2.53
CA MET A 203 -1.95 8.16 2.44
C MET A 203 -1.23 7.97 1.10
N ALA A 204 -1.08 6.73 0.61
CA ALA A 204 -0.28 6.45 -0.58
C ALA A 204 -0.69 7.24 -1.84
N PRO A 205 -1.98 7.55 -2.10
CA PRO A 205 -2.37 8.44 -3.18
C PRO A 205 -1.98 9.92 -2.97
N LEU A 206 -1.67 10.35 -1.75
CA LEU A 206 -1.34 11.71 -1.38
C LEU A 206 0.18 11.91 -1.20
N LEU A 207 0.83 10.92 -0.60
CA LEU A 207 2.27 10.90 -0.43
C LEU A 207 3.01 10.95 -1.77
N TRP A 208 4.18 11.57 -1.76
CA TRP A 208 5.07 11.63 -2.91
C TRP A 208 4.45 12.36 -4.12
N ALA A 209 3.47 13.24 -3.89
CA ALA A 209 3.11 14.23 -4.88
C ALA A 209 4.30 15.16 -5.07
N SER A 210 4.61 15.52 -6.31
CA SER A 210 5.62 16.54 -6.58
C SER A 210 5.07 17.93 -6.28
N ASP A 211 5.93 18.81 -5.84
CA ASP A 211 5.64 20.25 -5.72
C ASP A 211 5.36 20.89 -7.11
N PRO A 212 5.00 22.18 -7.18
CA PRO A 212 4.81 22.88 -8.46
C PRO A 212 6.05 22.88 -9.36
N ALA A 213 7.26 22.84 -8.79
CA ALA A 213 8.52 22.76 -9.52
C ALA A 213 8.87 21.35 -10.02
N GLY A 214 8.07 20.34 -9.64
CA GLY A 214 8.28 18.94 -10.01
C GLY A 214 9.24 18.20 -9.09
N GLN A 215 9.62 18.78 -7.96
CA GLN A 215 10.45 18.09 -6.96
C GLN A 215 9.61 17.07 -6.22
N LEU A 216 10.20 15.92 -5.99
CA LEU A 216 9.63 14.87 -5.17
C LEU A 216 10.23 14.95 -3.78
N PHE A 217 9.48 14.45 -2.80
CA PHE A 217 9.96 14.26 -1.43
C PHE A 217 11.32 13.53 -1.40
N GLU A 218 12.12 13.81 -0.39
CA GLU A 218 13.45 13.22 -0.20
C GLU A 218 13.35 11.71 0.11
N PHE A 219 13.32 10.88 -0.92
CA PHE A 219 13.33 9.41 -0.79
C PHE A 219 14.48 8.89 0.09
N GLU A 220 15.60 9.58 0.11
CA GLU A 220 16.75 9.26 0.93
C GLU A 220 16.45 9.39 2.43
N GLN A 221 15.58 10.32 2.83
CA GLN A 221 15.16 10.43 4.23
C GLN A 221 14.32 9.22 4.63
N ALA A 222 13.32 8.84 3.83
CA ALA A 222 12.50 7.67 4.09
C ALA A 222 13.34 6.38 4.14
N GLU A 223 14.36 6.25 3.27
CA GLU A 223 15.29 5.12 3.31
C GLU A 223 16.07 5.05 4.64
N ARG A 224 16.56 6.19 5.12
CA ARG A 224 17.25 6.27 6.44
C ARG A 224 16.31 5.91 7.59
N ASP A 225 15.09 6.37 7.52
CA ASP A 225 14.07 6.11 8.55
C ASP A 225 13.69 4.63 8.59
N HIS A 226 13.44 4.00 7.43
CA HIS A 226 13.19 2.56 7.34
C HIS A 226 14.35 1.74 7.91
N ALA A 227 15.60 2.14 7.62
CA ALA A 227 16.77 1.47 8.15
C ALA A 227 16.85 1.59 9.69
N ALA A 228 16.55 2.76 10.25
CA ALA A 228 16.54 3.00 11.70
C ALA A 228 15.46 2.16 12.41
N ILE A 229 14.25 2.09 11.84
CA ILE A 229 13.16 1.25 12.35
C ILE A 229 13.59 -0.21 12.37
N LEU A 230 14.12 -0.71 11.25
CA LEU A 230 14.53 -2.11 11.12
C LEU A 230 15.67 -2.45 12.08
N GLU A 231 16.66 -1.58 12.23
CA GLU A 231 17.76 -1.78 13.18
C GLU A 231 17.27 -1.91 14.61
N ALA A 232 16.32 -1.07 15.04
CA ALA A 232 15.71 -1.15 16.36
C ALA A 232 14.93 -2.45 16.57
N ILE A 233 14.18 -2.89 15.54
CA ILE A 233 13.44 -4.16 15.57
C ILE A 233 14.39 -5.35 15.70
N VAL A 234 15.47 -5.39 14.93
CA VAL A 234 16.47 -6.48 14.98
C VAL A 234 17.13 -6.56 16.35
N ARG A 235 17.35 -5.41 17.03
CA ARG A 235 17.87 -5.38 18.41
C ARG A 235 16.82 -5.73 19.48
N GLY A 236 15.55 -5.84 19.12
CA GLY A 236 14.47 -6.01 20.09
C GLY A 236 14.24 -4.77 20.97
N ASP A 237 14.64 -3.58 20.51
CA ASP A 237 14.53 -2.33 21.25
C ASP A 237 13.17 -1.67 20.93
N GLU A 238 12.18 -1.99 21.76
CA GLU A 238 10.80 -1.50 21.60
C GLU A 238 10.71 0.02 21.60
N THR A 239 11.45 0.69 22.48
CA THR A 239 11.42 2.15 22.62
C THR A 239 12.07 2.84 21.42
N ALA A 240 13.20 2.33 20.97
CA ALA A 240 13.86 2.86 19.78
C ALA A 240 13.04 2.63 18.51
N ALA A 241 12.37 1.47 18.38
CA ALA A 241 11.52 1.17 17.24
C ALA A 241 10.30 2.11 17.18
N GLU A 242 9.65 2.35 18.33
CA GLU A 242 8.55 3.31 18.46
C GLU A 242 9.00 4.72 18.06
N ALA A 243 10.12 5.20 18.61
CA ALA A 243 10.65 6.53 18.34
C ALA A 243 11.05 6.70 16.87
N ALA A 244 11.70 5.71 16.27
CA ALA A 244 12.07 5.74 14.84
C ALA A 244 10.84 5.76 13.93
N ALA A 245 9.81 4.97 14.24
CA ALA A 245 8.56 4.97 13.47
C ALA A 245 7.82 6.30 13.58
N LEU A 246 7.75 6.90 14.77
CA LEU A 246 7.18 8.24 14.96
C LEU A 246 7.91 9.27 14.09
N GLN A 247 9.23 9.28 14.14
CA GLN A 247 10.02 10.23 13.35
C GLN A 247 9.77 10.09 11.86
N HIS A 248 9.68 8.86 11.36
CA HIS A 248 9.36 8.57 9.97
C HIS A 248 7.98 9.12 9.57
N CYS A 249 6.92 8.82 10.34
CA CYS A 249 5.57 9.31 10.05
C CYS A 249 5.46 10.84 10.12
N LEU A 250 6.17 11.48 11.06
CA LEU A 250 6.25 12.95 11.13
C LEU A 250 6.87 13.53 9.86
N HIS A 251 7.96 12.94 9.34
CA HIS A 251 8.57 13.37 8.07
C HIS A 251 7.60 13.25 6.90
N GLU A 252 6.85 12.14 6.82
CA GLU A 252 5.86 11.95 5.76
C GLU A 252 4.72 12.96 5.84
N THR A 253 4.18 13.18 7.04
CA THR A 253 3.07 14.12 7.28
C THR A 253 3.50 15.56 6.99
N GLU A 254 4.68 15.96 7.44
CA GLU A 254 5.23 17.28 7.19
C GLU A 254 5.45 17.52 5.68
N ALA A 255 6.03 16.57 4.99
CA ALA A 255 6.23 16.64 3.55
C ALA A 255 4.90 16.75 2.77
N MET A 256 3.89 15.98 3.16
CA MET A 256 2.56 16.02 2.56
C MET A 256 1.89 17.38 2.77
N ILE A 257 1.98 17.96 3.99
CA ILE A 257 1.43 19.29 4.30
C ILE A 257 2.19 20.38 3.54
N ASN A 258 3.52 20.34 3.51
CA ASN A 258 4.32 21.32 2.77
C ASN A 258 4.00 21.31 1.28
N THR A 259 3.93 20.13 0.66
CA THR A 259 3.54 20.00 -0.75
C THR A 259 2.12 20.52 -0.99
N HIS A 260 1.17 20.25 -0.08
CA HIS A 260 -0.19 20.82 -0.15
C HIS A 260 -0.17 22.35 -0.15
N LEU A 261 0.57 22.95 0.78
CA LEU A 261 0.68 24.42 0.90
C LEU A 261 1.28 25.03 -0.38
N ASP A 262 2.33 24.44 -0.93
CA ASP A 262 2.95 24.90 -2.18
C ASP A 262 1.98 24.81 -3.38
N LEU A 263 1.19 23.74 -3.44
CA LEU A 263 0.17 23.56 -4.49
C LEU A 263 -0.98 24.55 -4.38
N VAL A 264 -1.36 24.96 -3.16
CA VAL A 264 -2.43 25.96 -2.94
C VAL A 264 -1.93 27.38 -3.17
N MET A 265 -0.71 27.71 -2.69
CA MET A 265 -0.14 29.06 -2.84
C MET A 265 0.32 29.36 -4.27
N GLY A 266 0.84 28.35 -5.00
CA GLY A 266 1.31 28.53 -6.36
C GLY A 266 0.22 28.86 -7.40
N GLU A 267 -1.07 28.65 -7.06
CA GLU A 267 -2.20 29.09 -7.91
C GLU A 267 -2.64 30.53 -7.63
N SER A 268 -2.26 31.09 -6.49
CA SER A 268 -2.64 32.47 -6.13
C SER A 268 -1.84 33.52 -6.91
N ASP A 269 -0.73 33.09 -7.54
CA ASP A 269 0.19 33.96 -8.30
C ASP A 269 0.03 33.83 -9.82
N SER A 270 -0.94 33.07 -10.32
CA SER A 270 -1.18 32.83 -11.75
C SER A 270 -2.52 33.39 -12.20
#